data_2c46ce3e01855e79a2f1f3e99c2897d5
#
_entry.id   2c46ce3e01855e79a2f1f3e99c2897d5
#
_cell.length_a   1.000
_cell.length_b   1.000
_cell.length_c   1.000
_cell.angle_alpha   90.00
_cell.angle_beta   90.00
_cell.angle_gamma   90.00
#
_symmetry.space_group_name_H-M   'P 1'
#
loop_
_entity.id
_entity.type
_entity.pdbx_description
1 polymer ?
#
loop_
_entity_poly.entity_id
_entity_poly.type
_entity_poly.pdbx_seq_one_letter_code
_entity_poly.pdbx_strand_id
1 'polypeptide(L)'
;ECARMSVPFKAVREDVRALAAQWGLTQEEAGRRVRYRTFHKEAEERGCKRIAVAHNENDNAETFLFQALRGSGVWGLSGIAPVRQEEGRTIIRPLLGMARSRIVEFLESRGQAYCTDKTNFSGDYARNRIRNELLPAAADMVNAAAVSHLAQAATRMYELTSYLRGQVEEAYYKVATETCCKV
;
A
#
# COMPACT_ATOMS: atom_id res chain seq x y z
N GLU A 1 -13.22 12.62 -16.53
CA GLU A 1 -12.23 13.48 -15.88
C GLU A 1 -10.89 13.45 -16.60
N CYS A 2 -10.31 12.28 -16.84
CA CYS A 2 -9.03 12.16 -17.56
C CYS A 2 -9.04 12.88 -18.91
N ALA A 3 -10.15 12.78 -19.67
CA ALA A 3 -10.30 13.50 -20.93
C ALA A 3 -10.27 15.04 -20.72
N ARG A 4 -10.93 15.55 -19.66
CA ARG A 4 -10.92 16.99 -19.31
C ARG A 4 -9.51 17.49 -18.97
N MET A 5 -8.70 16.64 -18.37
CA MET A 5 -7.32 16.94 -17.96
C MET A 5 -6.29 16.61 -19.06
N SER A 6 -6.73 16.12 -20.23
CA SER A 6 -5.84 15.62 -21.29
C SER A 6 -4.86 14.53 -20.81
N VAL A 7 -5.31 13.70 -19.85
CA VAL A 7 -4.52 12.58 -19.32
C VAL A 7 -5.01 11.29 -19.97
N PRO A 8 -4.11 10.46 -20.53
CA PRO A 8 -4.49 9.17 -21.09
C PRO A 8 -5.16 8.27 -20.04
N PHE A 9 -6.25 7.61 -20.41
CA PHE A 9 -6.99 6.68 -19.57
C PHE A 9 -7.09 5.32 -20.24
N LYS A 10 -6.89 4.24 -19.47
CA LYS A 10 -7.12 2.86 -19.91
C LYS A 10 -7.92 2.12 -18.84
N ALA A 11 -9.00 1.47 -19.26
CA ALA A 11 -9.77 0.57 -18.42
C ALA A 11 -9.43 -0.87 -18.79
N VAL A 12 -9.19 -1.70 -17.77
CA VAL A 12 -8.95 -3.15 -17.91
C VAL A 12 -9.98 -3.90 -17.08
N ARG A 13 -10.59 -4.92 -17.67
CA ARG A 13 -11.55 -5.79 -16.99
C ARG A 13 -10.97 -7.20 -16.90
N GLU A 14 -11.03 -7.76 -15.70
CA GLU A 14 -10.58 -9.14 -15.43
C GLU A 14 -11.58 -9.84 -14.51
N ASP A 15 -11.82 -11.10 -14.72
CA ASP A 15 -12.61 -11.92 -13.81
C ASP A 15 -11.76 -12.35 -12.61
N VAL A 16 -11.70 -11.48 -11.61
CA VAL A 16 -10.91 -11.72 -10.40
C VAL A 16 -11.37 -12.96 -9.65
N ARG A 17 -12.68 -13.31 -9.70
CA ARG A 17 -13.21 -14.48 -9.02
C ARG A 17 -12.70 -15.79 -9.67
N ALA A 18 -12.73 -15.87 -10.99
CA ALA A 18 -12.19 -17.01 -11.71
C ALA A 18 -10.69 -17.16 -11.50
N LEU A 19 -9.94 -16.03 -11.55
CA LEU A 19 -8.50 -16.01 -11.30
C LEU A 19 -8.13 -16.40 -9.87
N ALA A 20 -8.90 -15.97 -8.87
CA ALA A 20 -8.71 -16.35 -7.48
C ALA A 20 -8.81 -17.87 -7.30
N ALA A 21 -9.87 -18.48 -7.88
CA ALA A 21 -10.05 -19.92 -7.87
C ALA A 21 -8.91 -20.66 -8.57
N GLN A 22 -8.48 -20.17 -9.74
CA GLN A 22 -7.38 -20.78 -10.51
C GLN A 22 -6.04 -20.71 -9.77
N TRP A 23 -5.76 -19.61 -9.04
CA TRP A 23 -4.49 -19.40 -8.35
C TRP A 23 -4.47 -19.90 -6.90
N GLY A 24 -5.60 -20.38 -6.37
CA GLY A 24 -5.73 -20.78 -4.97
C GLY A 24 -5.57 -19.61 -4.01
N LEU A 25 -5.98 -18.40 -4.42
CA LEU A 25 -5.85 -17.16 -3.67
C LEU A 25 -7.22 -16.65 -3.20
N THR A 26 -7.23 -15.79 -2.20
CA THR A 26 -8.42 -14.98 -1.89
C THR A 26 -8.72 -14.00 -3.03
N GLN A 27 -9.96 -13.53 -3.13
CA GLN A 27 -10.32 -12.54 -4.16
C GLN A 27 -9.54 -11.24 -4.01
N GLU A 28 -9.20 -10.83 -2.77
CA GLU A 28 -8.38 -9.65 -2.51
C GLU A 28 -6.96 -9.82 -3.02
N GLU A 29 -6.31 -10.95 -2.70
CA GLU A 29 -4.96 -11.27 -3.17
C GLU A 29 -4.91 -11.37 -4.70
N ALA A 30 -5.89 -12.05 -5.30
CA ALA A 30 -6.00 -12.16 -6.75
C ALA A 30 -6.22 -10.77 -7.40
N GLY A 31 -7.12 -9.96 -6.85
CA GLY A 31 -7.36 -8.59 -7.32
C GLY A 31 -6.13 -7.70 -7.20
N ARG A 32 -5.39 -7.83 -6.12
CA ARG A 32 -4.10 -7.15 -5.94
C ARG A 32 -3.08 -7.61 -7.00
N ARG A 33 -2.93 -8.92 -7.20
CA ARG A 33 -2.01 -9.51 -8.18
C ARG A 33 -2.33 -9.06 -9.61
N VAL A 34 -3.61 -9.11 -9.99
CA VAL A 34 -4.10 -8.62 -11.30
C VAL A 34 -3.76 -7.14 -11.48
N ARG A 35 -4.04 -6.31 -10.48
CA ARG A 35 -3.78 -4.87 -10.53
C ARG A 35 -2.30 -4.57 -10.77
N TYR A 36 -1.40 -5.20 -10.01
CA TYR A 36 0.04 -4.97 -10.17
C TYR A 36 0.56 -5.50 -11.50
N ARG A 37 0.13 -6.71 -11.92
CA ARG A 37 0.44 -7.25 -13.26
C ARG A 37 0.04 -6.27 -14.37
N THR A 38 -1.16 -5.67 -14.26
CA THR A 38 -1.65 -4.68 -15.22
C THR A 38 -0.79 -3.41 -15.19
N PHE A 39 -0.44 -2.91 -14.00
CA PHE A 39 0.42 -1.74 -13.87
C PHE A 39 1.80 -1.95 -14.51
N HIS A 40 2.43 -3.10 -14.26
CA HIS A 40 3.73 -3.42 -14.85
C HIS A 40 3.65 -3.52 -16.37
N LYS A 41 2.62 -4.21 -16.91
CA LYS A 41 2.39 -4.31 -18.34
C LYS A 41 2.22 -2.91 -18.99
N GLU A 42 1.34 -2.08 -18.43
CA GLU A 42 1.12 -0.72 -18.94
C GLU A 42 2.38 0.15 -18.87
N ALA A 43 3.12 0.04 -17.77
CA ALA A 43 4.37 0.77 -17.61
C ALA A 43 5.42 0.32 -18.63
N GLU A 44 5.45 -0.96 -18.99
CA GLU A 44 6.33 -1.49 -20.02
C GLU A 44 5.96 -0.98 -21.41
N GLU A 45 4.68 -1.11 -21.78
CA GLU A 45 4.16 -0.65 -23.08
C GLU A 45 4.40 0.85 -23.30
N ARG A 46 4.41 1.64 -22.23
CA ARG A 46 4.61 3.10 -22.27
C ARG A 46 6.03 3.56 -21.96
N GLY A 47 6.97 2.66 -21.70
CA GLY A 47 8.33 3.00 -21.30
C GLY A 47 8.42 3.72 -19.94
N CYS A 48 7.42 3.56 -19.06
CA CYS A 48 7.39 4.20 -17.75
C CYS A 48 8.27 3.45 -16.74
N LYS A 49 9.15 4.18 -16.06
CA LYS A 49 10.02 3.64 -15.00
C LYS A 49 9.38 3.69 -13.61
N ARG A 50 8.30 4.45 -13.45
CA ARG A 50 7.63 4.68 -12.16
C ARG A 50 6.14 4.39 -12.26
N ILE A 51 5.60 3.78 -11.21
CA ILE A 51 4.18 3.50 -11.03
C ILE A 51 3.73 4.21 -9.75
N ALA A 52 2.81 5.16 -9.85
CA ALA A 52 2.24 5.85 -8.70
C ALA A 52 0.96 5.15 -8.24
N VAL A 53 0.87 4.84 -6.93
CA VAL A 53 -0.31 4.21 -6.30
C VAL A 53 -0.85 5.12 -5.21
N ALA A 54 -2.16 5.31 -5.17
CA ALA A 54 -2.84 6.29 -4.31
C ALA A 54 -3.14 5.77 -2.88
N HIS A 55 -2.21 5.01 -2.26
CA HIS A 55 -2.32 4.73 -0.83
C HIS A 55 -2.15 6.03 -0.04
N ASN A 56 -2.92 6.17 1.02
CA ASN A 56 -2.97 7.36 1.87
C ASN A 56 -2.61 7.04 3.33
N GLU A 57 -2.66 8.04 4.21
CA GLU A 57 -2.35 7.90 5.64
C GLU A 57 -3.24 6.86 6.33
N ASN A 58 -4.54 6.84 6.02
CA ASN A 58 -5.47 5.88 6.60
C ASN A 58 -5.11 4.44 6.22
N ASP A 59 -4.72 4.18 4.97
CA ASP A 59 -4.28 2.85 4.53
C ASP A 59 -3.02 2.39 5.28
N ASN A 60 -2.12 3.34 5.61
CA ASN A 60 -0.92 3.06 6.40
C ASN A 60 -1.25 2.69 7.85
N ALA A 61 -2.15 3.47 8.48
CA ALA A 61 -2.66 3.18 9.83
C ALA A 61 -3.37 1.82 9.90
N GLU A 62 -4.22 1.50 8.92
CA GLU A 62 -4.89 0.20 8.81
C GLU A 62 -3.87 -0.94 8.73
N THR A 63 -2.85 -0.79 7.89
CA THR A 63 -1.81 -1.81 7.71
C THR A 63 -1.00 -2.00 8.98
N PHE A 64 -0.62 -0.91 9.65
CA PHE A 64 0.09 -0.96 10.92
C PHE A 64 -0.71 -1.71 11.99
N LEU A 65 -1.97 -1.30 12.18
CA LEU A 65 -2.84 -1.90 13.20
C LEU A 65 -3.12 -3.38 12.88
N PHE A 66 -3.37 -3.71 11.63
CA PHE A 66 -3.57 -5.10 11.20
C PHE A 66 -2.37 -5.97 11.52
N GLN A 67 -1.16 -5.50 11.25
CA GLN A 67 0.06 -6.21 11.53
C GLN A 67 0.36 -6.31 13.04
N ALA A 68 0.09 -5.24 13.80
CA ALA A 68 0.25 -5.25 15.26
C ALA A 68 -0.66 -6.28 15.91
N LEU A 69 -1.93 -6.35 15.51
CA LEU A 69 -2.91 -7.34 16.02
C LEU A 69 -2.57 -8.79 15.65
N ARG A 70 -1.75 -8.99 14.62
CA ARG A 70 -1.22 -10.33 14.25
C ARG A 70 0.08 -10.69 14.92
N GLY A 71 0.60 -9.87 15.82
CA GLY A 71 1.86 -10.09 16.51
C GLY A 71 3.10 -9.95 15.63
N SER A 72 3.03 -9.15 14.57
CA SER A 72 4.16 -8.91 13.68
C SER A 72 5.29 -8.18 14.42
N GLY A 73 6.55 -8.59 14.15
CA GLY A 73 7.74 -7.86 14.60
C GLY A 73 7.96 -6.55 13.83
N VAL A 74 9.09 -5.89 14.13
CA VAL A 74 9.43 -4.55 13.59
C VAL A 74 9.29 -4.43 12.07
N TRP A 75 9.64 -5.48 11.33
CA TRP A 75 9.53 -5.52 9.88
C TRP A 75 8.08 -5.46 9.38
N GLY A 76 7.17 -6.16 10.04
CA GLY A 76 5.75 -6.13 9.72
C GLY A 76 5.09 -4.82 10.13
N LEU A 77 5.56 -4.19 11.22
CA LEU A 77 5.05 -2.91 11.72
C LEU A 77 5.50 -1.71 10.89
N SER A 78 6.40 -1.88 9.91
CA SER A 78 6.86 -0.80 9.04
C SER A 78 5.78 -0.27 8.07
N GLY A 79 4.57 -0.81 8.12
CA GLY A 79 3.44 -0.33 7.32
C GLY A 79 3.66 -0.46 5.82
N ILE A 80 3.23 0.55 5.09
CA ILE A 80 3.32 0.60 3.63
C ILE A 80 4.57 1.40 3.24
N ALA A 81 5.52 0.77 2.53
CA ALA A 81 6.71 1.45 2.05
C ALA A 81 6.37 2.62 1.10
N PRO A 82 6.88 3.85 1.32
CA PRO A 82 6.61 4.99 0.43
C PRO A 82 7.17 4.77 -0.98
N VAL A 83 8.30 4.07 -1.07
CA VAL A 83 8.97 3.70 -2.33
C VAL A 83 9.35 2.22 -2.27
N ARG A 84 9.12 1.48 -3.36
CA ARG A 84 9.49 0.07 -3.49
C ARG A 84 9.99 -0.22 -4.90
N GLN A 85 11.09 -0.97 -5.00
CA GLN A 85 11.53 -1.53 -6.27
C GLN A 85 10.81 -2.86 -6.53
N GLU A 86 10.30 -3.04 -7.73
CA GLU A 86 9.60 -4.26 -8.15
C GLU A 86 9.72 -4.41 -9.67
N GLU A 87 10.19 -5.57 -10.14
CA GLU A 87 10.32 -5.89 -11.57
C GLU A 87 11.00 -4.79 -12.40
N GLY A 88 12.10 -4.23 -11.88
CA GLY A 88 12.87 -3.17 -12.55
C GLY A 88 12.20 -1.80 -12.60
N ARG A 89 11.08 -1.61 -11.90
CA ARG A 89 10.35 -0.34 -11.79
C ARG A 89 10.22 0.13 -10.35
N THR A 90 10.07 1.43 -10.20
CA THR A 90 9.88 2.07 -8.89
C THR A 90 8.39 2.32 -8.65
N ILE A 91 7.81 1.66 -7.65
CA ILE A 91 6.46 1.96 -7.16
C ILE A 91 6.56 3.07 -6.13
N ILE A 92 5.85 4.17 -6.34
CA ILE A 92 5.79 5.33 -5.43
C ILE A 92 4.39 5.54 -4.88
N ARG A 93 4.28 6.11 -3.68
CA ARG A 93 3.01 6.41 -3.00
C ARG A 93 2.97 7.86 -2.55
N PRO A 94 2.70 8.80 -3.48
CA PRO A 94 2.80 10.24 -3.19
C PRO A 94 1.81 10.73 -2.12
N LEU A 95 0.70 10.02 -1.92
CA LEU A 95 -0.35 10.40 -0.97
C LEU A 95 -0.23 9.72 0.39
N LEU A 96 0.85 8.94 0.64
CA LEU A 96 0.96 8.10 1.84
C LEU A 96 0.96 8.91 3.16
N GLY A 97 1.42 10.16 3.14
CA GLY A 97 1.37 11.08 4.27
C GLY A 97 0.15 12.01 4.28
N MET A 98 -0.85 11.78 3.41
CA MET A 98 -2.05 12.60 3.31
C MET A 98 -3.24 11.90 3.97
N ALA A 99 -3.88 12.57 4.92
CA ALA A 99 -5.14 12.08 5.50
C ALA A 99 -6.24 12.04 4.42
N ARG A 100 -7.09 11.01 4.48
CA ARG A 100 -8.21 10.85 3.53
C ARG A 100 -9.14 12.07 3.52
N SER A 101 -9.41 12.68 4.68
CA SER A 101 -10.22 13.89 4.80
C SER A 101 -9.64 15.04 3.95
N ARG A 102 -8.33 15.25 4.02
CA ARG A 102 -7.65 16.30 3.22
C ARG A 102 -7.75 16.06 1.72
N ILE A 103 -7.71 14.79 1.31
CA ILE A 103 -7.90 14.43 -0.10
C ILE A 103 -9.33 14.74 -0.54
N VAL A 104 -10.32 14.41 0.29
CA VAL A 104 -11.74 14.70 0.02
C VAL A 104 -11.99 16.21 -0.03
N GLU A 105 -11.52 16.97 0.97
CA GLU A 105 -11.60 18.44 0.99
C GLU A 105 -11.02 19.07 -0.28
N PHE A 106 -9.87 18.57 -0.74
CA PHE A 106 -9.25 19.04 -1.98
C PHE A 106 -10.13 18.76 -3.21
N LEU A 107 -10.71 17.57 -3.32
CA LEU A 107 -11.60 17.22 -4.43
C LEU A 107 -12.87 18.09 -4.42
N GLU A 108 -13.47 18.28 -3.25
CA GLU A 108 -14.65 19.12 -3.06
C GLU A 108 -14.37 20.59 -3.40
N SER A 109 -13.23 21.14 -2.95
CA SER A 109 -12.81 22.52 -3.30
C SER A 109 -12.62 22.74 -4.79
N ARG A 110 -12.39 21.65 -5.55
CA ARG A 110 -12.27 21.67 -7.01
C ARG A 110 -13.57 21.32 -7.75
N GLY A 111 -14.65 21.05 -7.02
CA GLY A 111 -15.89 20.54 -7.61
C GLY A 111 -15.72 19.19 -8.31
N GLN A 112 -14.70 18.41 -7.88
CA GLN A 112 -14.34 17.15 -8.50
C GLN A 112 -15.16 16.02 -7.87
N ALA A 113 -16.06 15.42 -8.67
CA ALA A 113 -16.80 14.23 -8.23
C ALA A 113 -15.85 13.03 -8.02
N TYR A 114 -16.12 12.24 -6.99
CA TYR A 114 -15.44 10.97 -6.72
C TYR A 114 -16.45 9.88 -6.41
N CYS A 115 -16.04 8.63 -6.67
CA CYS A 115 -16.87 7.46 -6.36
C CYS A 115 -16.48 6.88 -5.01
N THR A 116 -17.47 6.61 -4.17
CA THR A 116 -17.27 5.77 -2.98
C THR A 116 -17.56 4.34 -3.38
N ASP A 117 -16.55 3.49 -3.32
CA ASP A 117 -16.68 2.08 -3.66
C ASP A 117 -17.52 1.36 -2.60
N LYS A 118 -18.71 0.92 -2.99
CA LYS A 118 -19.64 0.17 -2.13
C LYS A 118 -19.19 -1.29 -1.92
N THR A 119 -18.25 -1.81 -2.73
CA THR A 119 -17.76 -3.20 -2.62
C THR A 119 -16.69 -3.38 -1.54
N ASN A 120 -16.26 -2.32 -0.87
CA ASN A 120 -15.41 -2.39 0.33
C ASN A 120 -16.01 -3.22 1.49
N PHE A 121 -17.22 -3.74 1.31
CA PHE A 121 -17.92 -4.59 2.29
C PHE A 121 -17.68 -6.09 2.08
N SER A 122 -17.05 -6.54 0.98
CA SER A 122 -16.91 -7.96 0.63
C SER A 122 -15.48 -8.50 0.56
N GLY A 123 -14.47 -7.66 0.83
CA GLY A 123 -13.06 -8.05 0.94
C GLY A 123 -12.69 -8.52 2.35
N ASP A 124 -11.42 -8.64 2.66
CA ASP A 124 -10.89 -9.09 3.96
C ASP A 124 -11.69 -8.54 5.15
N TYR A 125 -12.51 -9.40 5.78
CA TYR A 125 -13.41 -9.03 6.88
C TYR A 125 -12.66 -8.34 8.03
N ALA A 126 -11.44 -8.78 8.33
CA ALA A 126 -10.61 -8.20 9.39
C ALA A 126 -10.16 -6.77 9.05
N ARG A 127 -9.75 -6.51 7.80
CA ARG A 127 -9.30 -5.20 7.37
C ARG A 127 -10.46 -4.19 7.31
N ASN A 128 -11.63 -4.66 6.84
CA ASN A 128 -12.85 -3.84 6.84
C ASN A 128 -13.29 -3.48 8.26
N ARG A 129 -13.17 -4.41 9.21
CA ARG A 129 -13.46 -4.12 10.63
C ARG A 129 -12.48 -3.10 11.22
N ILE A 130 -11.20 -3.21 10.89
CA ILE A 130 -10.21 -2.19 11.33
C ILE A 130 -10.60 -0.81 10.81
N ARG A 131 -10.91 -0.70 9.51
CA ARG A 131 -11.28 0.56 8.86
C ARG A 131 -12.56 1.16 9.40
N ASN A 132 -13.60 0.35 9.53
CA ASN A 132 -14.96 0.84 9.76
C ASN A 132 -15.38 0.83 11.23
N GLU A 133 -14.66 0.07 12.09
CA GLU A 133 -15.01 -0.10 13.51
C GLU A 133 -13.85 0.32 14.42
N LEU A 134 -12.68 -0.31 14.31
CA LEU A 134 -11.60 -0.12 15.29
C LEU A 134 -10.93 1.25 15.21
N LEU A 135 -10.61 1.74 14.02
CA LEU A 135 -9.98 3.06 13.86
C LEU A 135 -10.92 4.20 14.25
N PRO A 136 -12.22 4.20 13.86
CA PRO A 136 -13.18 5.16 14.37
C PRO A 136 -13.36 5.10 15.89
N ALA A 137 -13.47 3.89 16.47
CA ALA A 137 -13.59 3.72 17.93
C ALA A 137 -12.33 4.23 18.66
N ALA A 138 -11.13 3.95 18.13
CA ALA A 138 -9.88 4.46 18.69
C ALA A 138 -9.82 6.00 18.63
N ALA A 139 -10.31 6.59 17.56
CA ALA A 139 -10.38 8.05 17.42
C ALA A 139 -11.38 8.68 18.40
N ASP A 140 -12.53 8.07 18.61
CA ASP A 140 -13.59 8.55 19.49
C ASP A 140 -13.25 8.35 20.98
N MET A 141 -12.85 7.12 21.35
CA MET A 141 -12.74 6.72 22.76
C MET A 141 -11.35 7.01 23.38
N VAL A 142 -10.31 7.12 22.56
CA VAL A 142 -8.93 7.23 23.05
C VAL A 142 -8.29 8.57 22.64
N ASN A 143 -8.22 8.86 21.34
CA ASN A 143 -7.57 10.05 20.84
C ASN A 143 -8.04 10.37 19.42
N ALA A 144 -8.58 11.56 19.19
CA ALA A 144 -9.05 12.01 17.87
C ALA A 144 -7.97 11.91 16.77
N ALA A 145 -6.68 11.99 17.14
CA ALA A 145 -5.55 11.84 16.24
C ALA A 145 -5.04 10.38 16.10
N ALA A 146 -5.77 9.37 16.61
CA ALA A 146 -5.32 7.98 16.64
C ALA A 146 -4.87 7.46 15.26
N VAL A 147 -5.61 7.75 14.20
CA VAL A 147 -5.25 7.34 12.83
C VAL A 147 -3.91 7.94 12.41
N SER A 148 -3.71 9.23 12.62
CA SER A 148 -2.46 9.92 12.28
C SER A 148 -1.29 9.40 13.13
N HIS A 149 -1.51 9.16 14.43
CA HIS A 149 -0.47 8.59 15.30
C HIS A 149 -0.06 7.18 14.89
N LEU A 150 -1.01 6.32 14.51
CA LEU A 150 -0.71 4.98 13.99
C LEU A 150 0.07 5.04 12.66
N ALA A 151 -0.32 5.92 11.75
CA ALA A 151 0.39 6.12 10.49
C ALA A 151 1.82 6.65 10.71
N GLN A 152 2.00 7.59 11.67
CA GLN A 152 3.32 8.07 12.06
C GLN A 152 4.18 6.97 12.70
N ALA A 153 3.58 6.13 13.56
CA ALA A 153 4.27 4.98 14.13
C ALA A 153 4.76 4.02 13.02
N ALA A 154 3.93 3.72 12.02
CA ALA A 154 4.32 2.93 10.86
C ALA A 154 5.51 3.58 10.11
N THR A 155 5.47 4.88 9.89
CA THR A 155 6.56 5.61 9.21
C THR A 155 7.86 5.55 10.00
N ARG A 156 7.82 5.76 11.32
CA ARG A 156 9.01 5.63 12.18
C ARG A 156 9.57 4.21 12.19
N MET A 157 8.69 3.18 12.19
CA MET A 157 9.12 1.79 12.05
C MET A 157 9.76 1.51 10.70
N TYR A 158 9.23 2.10 9.63
CA TYR A 158 9.84 2.00 8.30
C TYR A 158 11.24 2.62 8.25
N GLU A 159 11.42 3.79 8.82
CA GLU A 159 12.73 4.47 8.92
C GLU A 159 13.72 3.64 9.71
N LEU A 160 13.31 3.15 10.90
CA LEU A 160 14.13 2.27 11.74
C LEU A 160 14.53 0.98 11.02
N THR A 161 13.57 0.29 10.39
CA THR A 161 13.85 -0.96 9.67
C THR A 161 14.71 -0.73 8.44
N SER A 162 14.57 0.40 7.77
CA SER A 162 15.43 0.78 6.64
C SER A 162 16.87 1.01 7.08
N TYR A 163 17.07 1.69 8.21
CA TYR A 163 18.39 1.86 8.82
C TYR A 163 19.01 0.52 9.24
N LEU A 164 18.25 -0.31 9.96
CA LEU A 164 18.72 -1.63 10.38
C LEU A 164 19.09 -2.52 9.20
N ARG A 165 18.33 -2.48 8.11
CA ARG A 165 18.65 -3.23 6.88
C ARG A 165 20.01 -2.81 6.33
N GLY A 166 20.26 -1.52 6.22
CA GLY A 166 21.56 -1.01 5.77
C GLY A 166 22.71 -1.48 6.66
N GLN A 167 22.52 -1.45 8.00
CA GLN A 167 23.54 -1.93 8.94
C GLN A 167 23.79 -3.46 8.82
N VAL A 168 22.73 -4.24 8.63
CA VAL A 168 22.83 -5.69 8.42
C VAL A 168 23.54 -5.99 7.11
N GLU A 169 23.21 -5.30 6.02
CA GLU A 169 23.88 -5.47 4.72
C GLU A 169 25.37 -5.11 4.83
N GLU A 170 25.69 -3.98 5.46
CA GLU A 170 27.08 -3.56 5.67
C GLU A 170 27.87 -4.58 6.52
N ALA A 171 27.28 -5.06 7.62
CA ALA A 171 27.90 -6.08 8.46
C ALA A 171 28.08 -7.41 7.71
N TYR A 172 27.09 -7.80 6.92
CA TYR A 172 27.14 -9.01 6.09
C TYR A 172 28.32 -8.96 5.12
N TYR A 173 28.47 -7.88 4.36
CA TYR A 173 29.57 -7.72 3.41
C TYR A 173 30.96 -7.66 4.07
N LYS A 174 31.05 -7.26 5.34
CA LYS A 174 32.31 -7.29 6.10
C LYS A 174 32.73 -8.69 6.54
N VAL A 175 31.79 -9.60 6.78
CA VAL A 175 32.07 -10.93 7.34
C VAL A 175 31.84 -12.07 6.35
N ALA A 176 31.02 -11.89 5.34
CA ALA A 176 30.79 -12.88 4.32
C ALA A 176 31.92 -12.83 3.29
N THR A 177 32.86 -13.76 3.37
CA THR A 177 33.74 -14.06 2.26
C THR A 177 32.96 -14.84 1.22
N GLU A 178 32.93 -14.36 -0.03
CA GLU A 178 32.38 -15.11 -1.15
C GLU A 178 33.15 -16.43 -1.30
N THR A 179 32.67 -17.48 -0.66
CA THR A 179 33.08 -18.84 -0.96
C THR A 179 32.35 -19.21 -2.25
N CYS A 180 33.02 -18.99 -3.37
CA CYS A 180 32.56 -19.43 -4.67
C CYS A 180 32.49 -20.97 -4.67
N CYS A 181 31.34 -21.55 -4.28
CA CYS A 181 31.04 -22.94 -4.55
C CYS A 181 30.82 -23.09 -6.06
N LYS A 182 31.90 -23.31 -6.80
CA LYS A 182 31.80 -23.93 -8.12
C LYS A 182 31.38 -25.38 -7.92
N VAL A 183 30.09 -25.67 -8.20
CA VAL A 183 29.61 -27.02 -8.46
C VAL A 183 29.40 -27.16 -9.94
#